data_384fbe64b473e4cada363ef74611be3e
#
_entry.id   384fbe64b473e4cada363ef74611be3e
#
_cell.length_a   1.000
_cell.length_b   1.000
_cell.length_c   1.000
_cell.angle_alpha   90.00
_cell.angle_beta   90.00
_cell.angle_gamma   90.00
#
_symmetry.space_group_name_H-M   'P 1'
#
loop_
_entity.id
_entity.type
_entity.pdbx_description
1 polymer ?
#
loop_
_entity_poly.entity_id
_entity_poly.type
_entity_poly.pdbx_seq_one_letter_code
_entity_poly.pdbx_strand_id
1 'polypeptide(L)'
;MKVIIVAHNQLKLVQMEIEALRLLAASFYRYSGEPIGKEVARALYGTEQDGLRQWLEERPGINYLVCDEGRENYSTILNYAKTEFVTDEDILLLDPCYMILPDSIEEMQRLLYSDSTIGAVMPKVIQNGSETAPSYTEAISRIQAGQIAAGMNLQKLELTAGCVLLKYAMLEKVGTFDEKIALAENVMWDYCVRGIKLQYRLFECGGAFFYQIAEKRTADEDDEWAVSDRQILKEKWNMNYFNAVPNAGLLSYITDPEDAPIRVLEIGCDCGANLLWVKNRYPNAELYGVEINPSAAEIADCIAKVTVGNIEERQMDFGGVAFDYIVFGDVLEHLRDPEGTLTYCKGFLKEDGSILASIPNLMHVSVVRGLINGNFTYEDRGLLDRTHIHFFTYKEILSMLMQTELEAEEIRMTSNGVSPEDREFVGRLMELSEITDENPFFAYQFQVQAKAKRAE
;
A
#
# COMPACT_ATOMS: atom_id res chain seq x y z
N MET A 1 4.85 -0.61 -27.11
CA MET A 1 4.28 -1.16 -25.85
C MET A 1 3.57 -2.45 -26.14
N LYS A 2 3.87 -3.48 -25.38
CA LYS A 2 3.16 -4.78 -25.42
C LYS A 2 2.12 -4.82 -24.31
N VAL A 3 0.98 -5.43 -24.58
CA VAL A 3 -0.06 -5.66 -23.57
C VAL A 3 -0.09 -7.16 -23.25
N ILE A 4 0.13 -7.49 -21.98
CA ILE A 4 0.06 -8.87 -21.48
C ILE A 4 -1.18 -8.98 -20.58
N ILE A 5 -2.14 -9.81 -21.02
CA ILE A 5 -3.33 -10.12 -20.23
C ILE A 5 -3.14 -11.50 -19.62
N VAL A 6 -3.16 -11.57 -18.29
CA VAL A 6 -3.12 -12.84 -17.57
C VAL A 6 -4.54 -13.18 -17.12
N ALA A 7 -5.11 -14.23 -17.69
CA ALA A 7 -6.51 -14.58 -17.48
C ALA A 7 -6.66 -16.04 -17.04
N HIS A 8 -7.54 -16.28 -16.09
CA HIS A 8 -7.92 -17.61 -15.64
C HIS A 8 -9.41 -17.80 -15.84
N ASN A 9 -9.79 -18.66 -16.81
CA ASN A 9 -11.18 -19.07 -17.04
C ASN A 9 -12.20 -17.91 -17.16
N GLN A 10 -11.83 -16.82 -17.80
CA GLN A 10 -12.61 -15.57 -17.82
C GLN A 10 -12.97 -15.13 -19.25
N LEU A 11 -13.45 -16.08 -20.08
CA LEU A 11 -13.73 -15.84 -21.50
C LEU A 11 -14.46 -14.51 -21.77
N LYS A 12 -15.54 -14.25 -21.03
CA LYS A 12 -16.36 -13.05 -21.25
C LYS A 12 -15.60 -11.77 -20.95
N LEU A 13 -14.86 -11.74 -19.82
CA LEU A 13 -14.07 -10.58 -19.42
C LEU A 13 -12.94 -10.32 -20.42
N VAL A 14 -12.25 -11.38 -20.83
CA VAL A 14 -11.17 -11.28 -21.84
C VAL A 14 -11.70 -10.78 -23.18
N GLN A 15 -12.87 -11.23 -23.61
CA GLN A 15 -13.50 -10.75 -24.83
C GLN A 15 -13.82 -9.25 -24.75
N MET A 16 -14.39 -8.79 -23.63
CA MET A 16 -14.69 -7.38 -23.39
C MET A 16 -13.43 -6.52 -23.41
N GLU A 17 -12.37 -7.00 -22.75
CA GLU A 17 -11.07 -6.31 -22.69
C GLU A 17 -10.46 -6.10 -24.08
N ILE A 18 -10.46 -7.17 -24.92
CA ILE A 18 -9.90 -7.08 -26.27
C ILE A 18 -10.68 -6.11 -27.13
N GLU A 19 -11.99 -6.13 -27.04
CA GLU A 19 -12.81 -5.18 -27.80
C GLU A 19 -12.57 -3.74 -27.30
N ALA A 20 -12.41 -3.53 -25.99
CA ALA A 20 -12.04 -2.23 -25.45
C ALA A 20 -10.67 -1.75 -25.96
N LEU A 21 -9.65 -2.62 -25.95
CA LEU A 21 -8.32 -2.31 -26.50
C LEU A 21 -8.36 -2.01 -28.00
N ARG A 22 -9.19 -2.72 -28.77
CA ARG A 22 -9.38 -2.45 -30.21
C ARG A 22 -10.03 -1.10 -30.47
N LEU A 23 -11.02 -0.72 -29.67
CA LEU A 23 -11.68 0.57 -29.77
C LEU A 23 -10.72 1.71 -29.41
N LEU A 24 -9.90 1.54 -28.37
CA LEU A 24 -8.85 2.47 -27.99
C LEU A 24 -7.81 2.59 -29.11
N ALA A 25 -7.34 1.46 -29.68
CA ALA A 25 -6.40 1.48 -30.80
C ALA A 25 -6.95 2.22 -32.01
N ALA A 26 -8.24 2.12 -32.30
CA ALA A 26 -8.87 2.86 -33.38
C ALA A 26 -8.92 4.38 -33.13
N SER A 27 -9.06 4.82 -31.88
CA SER A 27 -8.98 6.23 -31.51
C SER A 27 -7.55 6.77 -31.56
N PHE A 28 -6.57 5.95 -31.21
CA PHE A 28 -5.14 6.27 -31.33
C PHE A 28 -4.67 6.50 -32.77
N TYR A 29 -5.20 5.74 -33.73
CA TYR A 29 -4.88 5.95 -35.14
C TYR A 29 -5.23 7.36 -35.66
N ARG A 30 -6.19 8.01 -35.03
CA ARG A 30 -6.57 9.39 -35.39
C ARG A 30 -5.63 10.44 -34.82
N TYR A 31 -4.88 10.14 -33.76
CA TYR A 31 -4.05 11.14 -33.05
C TYR A 31 -2.56 11.05 -33.35
N SER A 32 -1.97 9.87 -33.50
CA SER A 32 -0.51 9.71 -33.63
C SER A 32 -0.01 9.20 -34.98
N GLY A 33 -0.87 8.70 -35.86
CA GLY A 33 -0.45 8.16 -37.16
C GLY A 33 0.31 6.83 -37.13
N GLU A 34 0.66 6.32 -35.94
CA GLU A 34 1.33 5.04 -35.78
C GLU A 34 0.45 4.04 -35.00
N PRO A 35 0.36 2.77 -35.46
CA PRO A 35 -0.42 1.75 -34.75
C PRO A 35 0.25 1.41 -33.42
N ILE A 36 -0.53 1.37 -32.35
CA ILE A 36 -0.16 0.60 -31.15
C ILE A 36 0.19 -0.79 -31.63
N GLY A 37 1.38 -1.30 -31.27
CA GLY A 37 1.90 -2.57 -31.76
C GLY A 37 0.82 -3.65 -31.74
N LYS A 38 0.63 -4.32 -32.87
CA LYS A 38 -0.49 -5.22 -33.18
C LYS A 38 -0.56 -6.48 -32.29
N GLU A 39 0.32 -6.62 -31.30
CA GLU A 39 0.50 -7.86 -30.57
C GLU A 39 0.03 -7.70 -29.12
N VAL A 40 -1.09 -8.34 -28.82
CA VAL A 40 -1.54 -8.58 -27.45
C VAL A 40 -1.02 -9.95 -27.04
N ALA A 41 -0.06 -10.00 -26.13
CA ALA A 41 0.46 -11.26 -25.59
C ALA A 41 -0.40 -11.72 -24.41
N ARG A 42 -0.71 -13.02 -24.34
CA ARG A 42 -1.57 -13.61 -23.32
C ARG A 42 -0.97 -14.84 -22.72
N ALA A 43 -1.05 -14.91 -21.41
CA ALA A 43 -0.89 -16.15 -20.68
C ALA A 43 -2.27 -16.56 -20.12
N LEU A 44 -2.70 -17.79 -20.35
CA LEU A 44 -3.97 -18.33 -19.88
C LEU A 44 -3.71 -19.36 -18.78
N TYR A 45 -4.42 -19.21 -17.69
CA TYR A 45 -4.45 -20.18 -16.61
C TYR A 45 -5.58 -21.20 -16.84
N GLY A 46 -5.25 -22.48 -16.76
CA GLY A 46 -6.20 -23.59 -16.65
C GLY A 46 -6.78 -24.08 -17.98
N THR A 47 -7.05 -25.36 -18.04
CA THR A 47 -7.19 -26.18 -19.24
C THR A 47 -8.62 -26.48 -19.71
N GLU A 48 -9.64 -26.21 -18.93
CA GLU A 48 -11.02 -26.52 -19.32
C GLU A 48 -11.70 -25.37 -20.07
N GLN A 49 -11.02 -24.82 -21.09
CA GLN A 49 -11.50 -23.63 -21.77
C GLN A 49 -11.52 -23.75 -23.28
N ASP A 50 -12.15 -24.76 -23.76
CA ASP A 50 -12.41 -24.91 -25.20
C ASP A 50 -12.95 -23.61 -25.82
N GLY A 51 -13.79 -22.89 -25.09
CA GLY A 51 -14.38 -21.65 -25.57
C GLY A 51 -13.42 -20.48 -25.77
N LEU A 52 -12.52 -20.21 -24.78
CA LEU A 52 -11.57 -19.11 -24.88
C LEU A 52 -10.48 -19.44 -25.90
N ARG A 53 -9.94 -20.67 -25.87
CA ARG A 53 -8.96 -21.15 -26.83
C ARG A 53 -9.48 -21.07 -28.25
N GLN A 54 -10.65 -21.63 -28.49
CA GLN A 54 -11.30 -21.58 -29.80
C GLN A 54 -11.53 -20.12 -30.26
N TRP A 55 -12.00 -19.24 -29.35
CA TRP A 55 -12.21 -17.84 -29.65
C TRP A 55 -10.92 -17.10 -30.01
N LEU A 56 -9.79 -17.45 -29.39
CA LEU A 56 -8.47 -16.90 -29.70
C LEU A 56 -7.92 -17.44 -31.04
N GLU A 57 -8.06 -18.73 -31.31
CA GLU A 57 -7.64 -19.37 -32.55
C GLU A 57 -8.31 -18.75 -33.78
N GLU A 58 -9.55 -18.30 -33.63
CA GLU A 58 -10.31 -17.63 -34.70
C GLU A 58 -9.82 -16.18 -34.99
N ARG A 59 -8.85 -15.65 -34.21
CA ARG A 59 -8.40 -14.25 -34.28
C ARG A 59 -6.92 -14.12 -34.57
N PRO A 60 -6.49 -14.22 -35.85
CA PRO A 60 -5.10 -14.03 -36.21
C PRO A 60 -4.60 -12.62 -35.78
N GLY A 61 -3.42 -12.54 -35.19
CA GLY A 61 -2.82 -11.31 -34.69
C GLY A 61 -2.95 -11.12 -33.18
N ILE A 62 -3.50 -12.10 -32.47
CA ILE A 62 -3.41 -12.21 -31.02
C ILE A 62 -2.48 -13.38 -30.72
N ASN A 63 -1.33 -13.08 -30.15
CA ASN A 63 -0.43 -14.12 -29.65
C ASN A 63 -0.90 -14.55 -28.25
N TYR A 64 -1.00 -15.85 -28.00
CA TYR A 64 -1.43 -16.39 -26.73
C TYR A 64 -0.62 -17.60 -26.33
N LEU A 65 -0.54 -17.81 -25.04
CA LEU A 65 0.04 -18.97 -24.39
C LEU A 65 -1.07 -19.69 -23.64
N VAL A 66 -1.09 -21.01 -23.78
CA VAL A 66 -1.91 -21.88 -22.94
C VAL A 66 -0.96 -22.61 -22.00
N CYS A 67 -1.10 -22.35 -20.71
CA CYS A 67 -0.38 -23.10 -19.70
C CYS A 67 -1.12 -24.43 -19.46
N ASP A 68 -0.40 -25.54 -19.47
CA ASP A 68 -0.97 -26.88 -19.27
C ASP A 68 -1.45 -27.11 -17.81
N GLU A 69 -2.23 -28.17 -17.63
CA GLU A 69 -2.93 -28.51 -16.39
C GLU A 69 -2.04 -28.51 -15.14
N GLY A 70 -2.08 -27.45 -14.41
CA GLY A 70 -1.46 -27.25 -13.13
C GLY A 70 -1.62 -25.80 -12.69
N ARG A 71 -1.53 -25.55 -11.40
CA ARG A 71 -1.38 -24.19 -10.91
C ARG A 71 -0.01 -23.67 -11.36
N GLU A 72 0.07 -23.05 -12.52
CA GLU A 72 1.30 -22.36 -12.88
C GLU A 72 1.42 -21.06 -12.10
N ASN A 73 2.61 -20.83 -11.57
CA ASN A 73 2.83 -19.62 -10.81
C ASN A 73 2.93 -18.39 -11.74
N TYR A 74 2.50 -17.27 -11.22
CA TYR A 74 2.39 -16.03 -11.98
C TYR A 74 3.75 -15.53 -12.52
N SER A 75 4.85 -15.73 -11.77
CA SER A 75 6.18 -15.33 -12.22
C SER A 75 6.69 -16.16 -13.39
N THR A 76 6.45 -17.47 -13.42
CA THR A 76 6.81 -18.34 -14.56
C THR A 76 6.11 -17.88 -15.83
N ILE A 77 4.82 -17.55 -15.71
CA ILE A 77 4.01 -17.03 -16.84
C ILE A 77 4.56 -15.71 -17.36
N LEU A 78 4.87 -14.78 -16.44
CA LEU A 78 5.42 -13.47 -16.83
C LEU A 78 6.80 -13.60 -17.47
N ASN A 79 7.67 -14.46 -16.96
CA ASN A 79 9.00 -14.70 -17.52
C ASN A 79 8.90 -15.30 -18.93
N TYR A 80 8.01 -16.26 -19.11
CA TYR A 80 7.78 -16.86 -20.43
C TYR A 80 7.23 -15.82 -21.42
N ALA A 81 6.19 -15.08 -21.01
CA ALA A 81 5.61 -14.02 -21.83
C ALA A 81 6.64 -12.94 -22.18
N LYS A 82 7.49 -12.55 -21.22
CA LYS A 82 8.61 -11.62 -21.45
C LYS A 82 9.58 -12.14 -22.49
N THR A 83 9.97 -13.39 -22.40
CA THR A 83 10.95 -14.02 -23.32
C THR A 83 10.40 -14.14 -24.74
N GLU A 84 9.15 -14.57 -24.88
CA GLU A 84 8.55 -14.85 -26.19
C GLU A 84 8.05 -13.59 -26.91
N PHE A 85 7.58 -12.59 -26.17
CA PHE A 85 6.83 -11.49 -26.76
C PHE A 85 7.45 -10.10 -26.60
N VAL A 86 8.42 -9.93 -25.69
CA VAL A 86 8.99 -8.61 -25.37
C VAL A 86 10.47 -8.57 -25.76
N THR A 87 10.82 -7.73 -26.72
CA THR A 87 12.21 -7.56 -27.16
C THR A 87 12.85 -6.29 -26.59
N ASP A 88 12.18 -5.16 -26.71
CA ASP A 88 12.69 -3.84 -26.34
C ASP A 88 11.56 -2.83 -26.02
N GLU A 89 10.40 -3.32 -25.61
CA GLU A 89 9.23 -2.49 -25.38
C GLU A 89 8.73 -2.53 -23.93
N ASP A 90 8.06 -1.45 -23.50
CA ASP A 90 7.32 -1.43 -22.25
C ASP A 90 6.21 -2.48 -22.22
N ILE A 91 5.86 -2.94 -21.03
CA ILE A 91 4.79 -3.93 -20.81
C ILE A 91 3.66 -3.29 -20.03
N LEU A 92 2.44 -3.34 -20.55
CA LEU A 92 1.22 -3.16 -19.79
C LEU A 92 0.73 -4.53 -19.31
N LEU A 93 0.84 -4.81 -18.01
CA LEU A 93 0.18 -5.98 -17.40
C LEU A 93 -1.26 -5.62 -17.09
N LEU A 94 -2.18 -6.49 -17.52
CA LEU A 94 -3.61 -6.24 -17.43
C LEU A 94 -4.34 -7.52 -16.97
N ASP A 95 -5.11 -7.40 -15.90
CA ASP A 95 -6.03 -8.43 -15.44
C ASP A 95 -7.39 -8.18 -16.08
N PRO A 96 -8.11 -9.20 -16.60
CA PRO A 96 -9.41 -9.03 -17.22
C PRO A 96 -10.52 -8.45 -16.32
N CYS A 97 -10.27 -8.32 -15.04
CA CYS A 97 -11.17 -7.63 -14.12
C CYS A 97 -11.19 -6.11 -14.29
N TYR A 98 -10.25 -5.53 -15.06
CA TYR A 98 -10.16 -4.09 -15.27
C TYR A 98 -10.41 -3.70 -16.72
N MET A 99 -11.19 -2.66 -16.94
CA MET A 99 -11.36 -2.02 -18.25
C MET A 99 -10.64 -0.68 -18.26
N ILE A 100 -9.90 -0.44 -19.33
CA ILE A 100 -9.18 0.82 -19.54
C ILE A 100 -10.19 1.91 -19.91
N LEU A 101 -10.11 3.05 -19.26
CA LEU A 101 -10.87 4.24 -19.60
C LEU A 101 -10.11 5.14 -20.60
N PRO A 102 -10.82 5.99 -21.36
CA PRO A 102 -10.20 6.84 -22.39
C PRO A 102 -9.00 7.66 -21.85
N ASP A 103 -8.00 7.88 -22.69
CA ASP A 103 -6.77 8.67 -22.45
C ASP A 103 -5.85 8.14 -21.34
N SER A 104 -6.23 7.04 -20.68
CA SER A 104 -5.50 6.54 -19.50
C SER A 104 -4.10 6.00 -19.84
N ILE A 105 -3.96 5.32 -20.97
CA ILE A 105 -2.66 4.78 -21.40
C ILE A 105 -1.70 5.93 -21.74
N GLU A 106 -2.19 6.95 -22.43
CA GLU A 106 -1.40 8.14 -22.78
C GLU A 106 -0.92 8.89 -21.54
N GLU A 107 -1.81 9.07 -20.55
CA GLU A 107 -1.45 9.71 -19.30
C GLU A 107 -0.39 8.91 -18.55
N MET A 108 -0.55 7.57 -18.48
CA MET A 108 0.44 6.68 -17.88
C MET A 108 1.79 6.76 -18.61
N GLN A 109 1.80 6.73 -19.94
CA GLN A 109 3.03 6.87 -20.74
C GLN A 109 3.68 8.23 -20.56
N ARG A 110 2.88 9.31 -20.57
CA ARG A 110 3.39 10.68 -20.32
C ARG A 110 4.09 10.75 -18.97
N LEU A 111 3.50 10.21 -17.92
CA LEU A 111 4.12 10.15 -16.60
C LEU A 111 5.36 9.27 -16.61
N LEU A 112 5.32 8.06 -17.18
CA LEU A 112 6.43 7.12 -17.22
C LEU A 112 7.69 7.69 -17.86
N TYR A 113 7.52 8.57 -18.85
CA TYR A 113 8.61 9.21 -19.58
C TYR A 113 8.92 10.64 -19.14
N SER A 114 8.19 11.17 -18.16
CA SER A 114 8.46 12.51 -17.61
C SER A 114 9.79 12.59 -16.85
N ASP A 115 10.26 11.43 -16.33
CA ASP A 115 11.52 11.31 -15.58
C ASP A 115 12.15 9.94 -15.84
N SER A 116 13.47 9.90 -16.00
CA SER A 116 14.20 8.66 -16.29
C SER A 116 14.16 7.66 -15.14
N THR A 117 13.98 8.12 -13.91
CA THR A 117 13.91 7.27 -12.70
C THR A 117 12.54 6.63 -12.49
N ILE A 118 11.50 7.04 -13.23
CA ILE A 118 10.20 6.38 -13.15
C ILE A 118 10.29 5.05 -13.89
N GLY A 119 10.08 3.96 -13.17
CA GLY A 119 10.18 2.58 -13.69
C GLY A 119 8.84 1.92 -13.96
N ALA A 120 7.79 2.32 -13.23
CA ALA A 120 6.46 1.76 -13.43
C ALA A 120 5.37 2.75 -13.00
N VAL A 121 4.20 2.60 -13.64
CA VAL A 121 3.02 3.46 -13.41
C VAL A 121 1.76 2.59 -13.39
N MET A 122 0.90 2.81 -12.41
CA MET A 122 -0.45 2.25 -12.38
C MET A 122 -1.51 3.36 -12.49
N PRO A 123 -2.74 3.05 -12.95
CA PRO A 123 -3.85 3.97 -12.96
C PRO A 123 -4.52 4.07 -11.58
N LYS A 124 -5.40 5.04 -11.43
CA LYS A 124 -6.45 4.98 -10.41
C LYS A 124 -7.52 3.99 -10.80
N VAL A 125 -7.99 3.21 -9.84
CA VAL A 125 -9.06 2.22 -10.08
C VAL A 125 -10.38 2.75 -9.55
N ILE A 126 -11.38 2.80 -10.44
CA ILE A 126 -12.78 3.05 -10.07
C ILE A 126 -13.40 1.69 -9.78
N GLN A 127 -13.71 1.44 -8.51
CA GLN A 127 -14.30 0.18 -8.06
C GLN A 127 -15.81 0.12 -8.37
N ASN A 128 -16.26 -1.03 -8.85
CA ASN A 128 -17.68 -1.38 -8.95
C ASN A 128 -18.07 -2.12 -7.64
N GLY A 129 -19.06 -1.66 -6.91
CA GLY A 129 -19.52 -2.43 -5.73
C GLY A 129 -20.09 -1.63 -4.58
N SER A 130 -20.08 -0.29 -4.62
CA SER A 130 -20.90 0.52 -3.71
C SER A 130 -22.18 0.96 -4.41
N GLU A 131 -23.29 1.15 -3.67
CA GLU A 131 -24.54 1.70 -4.22
C GLU A 131 -24.37 3.07 -4.92
N THR A 132 -23.25 3.75 -4.66
CA THR A 132 -22.90 5.05 -5.23
C THR A 132 -21.85 4.98 -6.33
N ALA A 133 -21.31 3.80 -6.63
CA ALA A 133 -20.31 3.63 -7.69
C ALA A 133 -20.93 3.88 -9.08
N PRO A 134 -20.29 4.68 -9.94
CA PRO A 134 -20.78 4.87 -11.30
C PRO A 134 -20.67 3.57 -12.10
N SER A 135 -21.58 3.33 -13.03
CA SER A 135 -21.39 2.31 -14.06
C SER A 135 -20.23 2.67 -14.98
N TYR A 136 -19.72 1.72 -15.78
CA TYR A 136 -18.62 1.99 -16.73
C TYR A 136 -18.89 3.16 -17.67
N THR A 137 -20.08 3.19 -18.29
CA THR A 137 -20.49 4.27 -19.20
C THR A 137 -20.66 5.61 -18.47
N GLU A 138 -21.13 5.58 -17.24
CA GLU A 138 -21.26 6.75 -16.39
C GLU A 138 -19.89 7.27 -15.93
N ALA A 139 -18.94 6.38 -15.62
CA ALA A 139 -17.56 6.75 -15.32
C ALA A 139 -16.92 7.50 -16.49
N ILE A 140 -17.06 7.00 -17.73
CA ILE A 140 -16.61 7.69 -18.94
C ILE A 140 -17.24 9.08 -19.03
N SER A 141 -18.56 9.16 -18.89
CA SER A 141 -19.26 10.44 -18.98
C SER A 141 -18.85 11.45 -17.92
N ARG A 142 -18.62 10.99 -16.69
CA ARG A 142 -18.16 11.84 -15.56
C ARG A 142 -16.71 12.32 -15.76
N ILE A 143 -15.83 11.48 -16.31
CA ILE A 143 -14.45 11.88 -16.66
C ILE A 143 -14.48 12.94 -17.76
N GLN A 144 -15.21 12.70 -18.84
CA GLN A 144 -15.35 13.65 -19.96
C GLN A 144 -15.98 14.97 -19.53
N ALA A 145 -16.88 14.95 -18.54
CA ALA A 145 -17.50 16.14 -17.96
C ALA A 145 -16.60 16.83 -16.91
N GLY A 146 -15.41 16.31 -16.60
CA GLY A 146 -14.53 16.84 -15.55
C GLY A 146 -15.04 16.63 -14.12
N GLN A 147 -16.05 15.79 -13.92
CA GLN A 147 -16.62 15.47 -12.61
C GLN A 147 -15.75 14.46 -11.83
N ILE A 148 -15.02 13.61 -12.57
CA ILE A 148 -13.89 12.84 -12.04
C ILE A 148 -12.63 13.53 -12.56
N ALA A 149 -12.07 14.40 -11.74
CA ALA A 149 -10.90 15.19 -12.11
C ALA A 149 -9.60 14.38 -11.98
N ALA A 150 -8.63 14.69 -12.83
CA ALA A 150 -7.26 14.25 -12.64
C ALA A 150 -6.76 14.73 -11.26
N GLY A 151 -6.18 13.81 -10.51
CA GLY A 151 -5.55 14.11 -9.23
C GLY A 151 -4.03 14.26 -9.38
N MET A 152 -3.34 14.37 -8.24
CA MET A 152 -1.88 14.32 -8.22
C MET A 152 -1.37 12.92 -8.57
N ASN A 153 -0.20 12.86 -9.19
CA ASN A 153 0.56 11.64 -9.34
C ASN A 153 1.19 11.31 -7.98
N LEU A 154 0.94 10.11 -7.47
CA LEU A 154 1.41 9.70 -6.15
C LEU A 154 2.51 8.66 -6.30
N GLN A 155 3.67 8.93 -5.72
CA GLN A 155 4.71 7.90 -5.63
C GLN A 155 4.23 6.79 -4.68
N LYS A 156 4.52 5.53 -5.03
CA LYS A 156 4.06 4.33 -4.32
C LYS A 156 5.26 3.44 -4.01
N LEU A 157 5.12 2.58 -3.00
CA LEU A 157 6.07 1.49 -2.72
C LEU A 157 5.69 0.20 -3.45
N GLU A 158 4.41 0.03 -3.72
CA GLU A 158 3.85 -1.18 -4.31
C GLU A 158 2.85 -0.80 -5.41
N LEU A 159 2.77 -1.64 -6.43
CA LEU A 159 1.82 -1.53 -7.53
C LEU A 159 1.00 -2.80 -7.66
N THR A 160 -0.24 -2.63 -8.06
CA THR A 160 -1.19 -3.74 -8.25
C THR A 160 -0.79 -4.59 -9.45
N ALA A 161 -0.77 -5.90 -9.28
CA ALA A 161 -0.37 -6.84 -10.32
C ALA A 161 -1.24 -6.85 -11.58
N GLY A 162 -2.46 -6.34 -11.51
CA GLY A 162 -3.45 -6.45 -12.61
C GLY A 162 -3.63 -5.20 -13.46
N CYS A 163 -2.93 -4.10 -13.19
CA CYS A 163 -3.07 -2.87 -13.99
C CYS A 163 -1.82 -1.99 -13.84
N VAL A 164 -0.71 -2.41 -14.47
CA VAL A 164 0.57 -1.69 -14.33
C VAL A 164 1.32 -1.61 -15.64
N LEU A 165 1.82 -0.43 -15.97
CA LEU A 165 2.72 -0.17 -17.08
C LEU A 165 4.17 -0.19 -16.56
N LEU A 166 4.96 -1.16 -17.00
CA LEU A 166 6.35 -1.38 -16.65
C LEU A 166 7.25 -0.87 -17.76
N LYS A 167 8.21 0.00 -17.42
CA LYS A 167 9.20 0.54 -18.34
C LYS A 167 10.22 -0.54 -18.75
N TYR A 168 10.52 -0.65 -20.02
CA TYR A 168 11.49 -1.61 -20.51
C TYR A 168 12.87 -1.50 -19.82
N ALA A 169 13.35 -0.28 -19.59
CA ALA A 169 14.61 -0.07 -18.88
C ALA A 169 14.62 -0.63 -17.45
N MET A 170 13.48 -0.59 -16.75
CA MET A 170 13.33 -1.24 -15.45
C MET A 170 13.27 -2.77 -15.62
N LEU A 171 12.50 -3.26 -16.59
CA LEU A 171 12.40 -4.69 -16.88
C LEU A 171 13.77 -5.33 -17.21
N GLU A 172 14.62 -4.61 -17.94
CA GLU A 172 15.97 -5.06 -18.28
C GLU A 172 16.86 -5.13 -17.03
N LYS A 173 16.87 -4.08 -16.21
CA LYS A 173 17.75 -3.99 -15.03
C LYS A 173 17.31 -4.87 -13.87
N VAL A 174 16.02 -4.94 -13.58
CA VAL A 174 15.48 -5.80 -12.50
C VAL A 174 15.59 -7.28 -12.89
N GLY A 175 15.50 -7.59 -14.18
CA GLY A 175 15.65 -8.93 -14.72
C GLY A 175 14.34 -9.73 -14.68
N THR A 176 14.45 -11.03 -14.39
CA THR A 176 13.32 -11.96 -14.36
C THR A 176 12.50 -11.82 -13.07
N PHE A 177 11.23 -12.20 -13.13
CA PHE A 177 10.42 -12.43 -11.95
C PHE A 177 10.92 -13.69 -11.21
N ASP A 178 10.85 -13.68 -9.90
CA ASP A 178 11.36 -14.81 -9.08
C ASP A 178 10.38 -15.98 -9.13
N GLU A 179 10.74 -17.05 -9.84
CA GLU A 179 9.87 -18.21 -10.08
C GLU A 179 9.57 -19.03 -8.82
N LYS A 180 10.19 -18.73 -7.70
CA LYS A 180 9.84 -19.33 -6.42
C LYS A 180 8.57 -18.70 -5.82
N ILE A 181 8.19 -17.48 -6.26
CA ILE A 181 7.02 -16.75 -5.81
C ILE A 181 5.90 -16.95 -6.81
N ALA A 182 4.74 -17.37 -6.33
CA ALA A 182 3.65 -17.86 -7.18
C ALA A 182 2.50 -16.87 -7.36
N LEU A 183 2.09 -16.17 -6.30
CA LEU A 183 0.91 -15.31 -6.33
C LEU A 183 1.23 -13.93 -6.92
N ALA A 184 0.32 -13.43 -7.72
CA ALA A 184 0.49 -12.21 -8.49
C ALA A 184 0.88 -10.98 -7.65
N GLU A 185 0.24 -10.78 -6.49
CA GLU A 185 0.54 -9.69 -5.57
C GLU A 185 1.96 -9.82 -5.03
N ASN A 186 2.36 -11.02 -4.59
CA ASN A 186 3.66 -11.30 -4.02
C ASN A 186 4.80 -11.16 -5.06
N VAL A 187 4.53 -11.59 -6.30
CA VAL A 187 5.44 -11.40 -7.45
C VAL A 187 5.64 -9.91 -7.72
N MET A 188 4.57 -9.13 -7.74
CA MET A 188 4.66 -7.69 -7.98
C MET A 188 5.32 -6.97 -6.79
N TRP A 189 5.02 -7.37 -5.56
CA TRP A 189 5.70 -6.85 -4.38
C TRP A 189 7.22 -7.05 -4.47
N ASP A 190 7.68 -8.29 -4.71
CA ASP A 190 9.10 -8.58 -4.91
C ASP A 190 9.72 -7.75 -6.02
N TYR A 191 9.01 -7.63 -7.14
CA TYR A 191 9.48 -6.89 -8.30
C TYR A 191 9.59 -5.39 -8.02
N CYS A 192 8.62 -4.81 -7.31
CA CYS A 192 8.64 -3.41 -6.88
C CYS A 192 9.81 -3.12 -5.95
N VAL A 193 10.05 -3.97 -4.94
CA VAL A 193 11.19 -3.82 -4.01
C VAL A 193 12.52 -3.85 -4.75
N ARG A 194 12.70 -4.81 -5.68
CA ARG A 194 13.92 -4.86 -6.50
C ARG A 194 14.10 -3.61 -7.37
N GLY A 195 13.02 -3.09 -7.93
CA GLY A 195 13.03 -1.86 -8.69
C GLY A 195 13.41 -0.64 -7.85
N ILE A 196 12.82 -0.50 -6.66
CA ILE A 196 13.12 0.59 -5.71
C ILE A 196 14.60 0.55 -5.29
N LYS A 197 15.13 -0.60 -4.96
CA LYS A 197 16.56 -0.76 -4.62
C LYS A 197 17.51 -0.40 -5.78
N LEU A 198 17.04 -0.48 -7.01
CA LEU A 198 17.74 0.01 -8.21
C LEU A 198 17.45 1.49 -8.51
N GLN A 199 16.87 2.23 -7.54
CA GLN A 199 16.53 3.64 -7.60
C GLN A 199 15.43 3.98 -8.63
N TYR A 200 14.59 3.02 -9.00
CA TYR A 200 13.37 3.31 -9.75
C TYR A 200 12.27 3.77 -8.81
N ARG A 201 11.52 4.76 -9.27
CA ARG A 201 10.31 5.24 -8.60
C ARG A 201 9.08 4.65 -9.28
N LEU A 202 8.09 4.33 -8.48
CA LEU A 202 6.81 3.75 -8.90
C LEU A 202 5.70 4.78 -8.65
N PHE A 203 4.73 4.90 -9.54
CA PHE A 203 3.70 5.93 -9.41
C PHE A 203 2.28 5.40 -9.67
N GLU A 204 1.32 5.98 -8.96
CA GLU A 204 -0.08 6.00 -9.34
C GLU A 204 -0.33 7.27 -10.14
N CYS A 205 -0.80 7.14 -11.38
CA CYS A 205 -1.07 8.25 -12.27
C CYS A 205 -2.41 8.90 -11.95
N GLY A 206 -2.37 10.16 -11.53
CA GLY A 206 -3.58 10.90 -11.13
C GLY A 206 -4.56 11.19 -12.26
N GLY A 207 -4.10 11.16 -13.52
CA GLY A 207 -4.91 11.39 -14.72
C GLY A 207 -5.35 10.14 -15.46
N ALA A 208 -4.88 8.94 -15.05
CA ALA A 208 -5.25 7.66 -15.67
C ALA A 208 -6.27 6.92 -14.81
N PHE A 209 -7.29 6.36 -15.44
CA PHE A 209 -8.37 5.64 -14.75
C PHE A 209 -8.65 4.30 -15.41
N PHE A 210 -8.74 3.25 -14.59
CA PHE A 210 -9.27 1.96 -15.00
C PHE A 210 -10.52 1.67 -14.19
N TYR A 211 -11.44 0.92 -14.79
CA TYR A 211 -12.71 0.55 -14.17
C TYR A 211 -12.71 -0.92 -13.81
N GLN A 212 -12.92 -1.25 -12.56
CA GLN A 212 -13.00 -2.63 -12.10
C GLN A 212 -14.39 -3.19 -12.38
N ILE A 213 -14.49 -4.19 -13.26
CA ILE A 213 -15.75 -4.82 -13.70
C ILE A 213 -16.11 -6.09 -12.93
N ALA A 214 -15.14 -6.69 -12.26
CA ALA A 214 -15.31 -7.89 -11.45
C ALA A 214 -14.36 -7.86 -10.25
N GLU A 215 -14.71 -8.60 -9.20
CA GLU A 215 -13.80 -8.80 -8.08
C GLU A 215 -12.58 -9.59 -8.55
N LYS A 216 -11.40 -9.12 -8.14
CA LYS A 216 -10.16 -9.84 -8.36
C LYS A 216 -10.14 -11.07 -7.44
N ARG A 217 -9.77 -12.21 -7.99
CA ARG A 217 -9.53 -13.40 -7.16
C ARG A 217 -8.27 -13.18 -6.35
N THR A 218 -8.41 -13.20 -5.03
CA THR A 218 -7.30 -13.27 -4.08
C THR A 218 -7.20 -14.71 -3.57
N ALA A 219 -6.00 -15.17 -3.30
CA ALA A 219 -5.81 -16.44 -2.62
C ALA A 219 -6.23 -16.28 -1.14
N ASP A 220 -6.80 -17.35 -0.57
CA ASP A 220 -7.05 -17.41 0.87
C ASP A 220 -5.70 -17.39 1.62
N GLU A 221 -5.68 -16.84 2.84
CA GLU A 221 -4.46 -16.75 3.64
C GLU A 221 -3.82 -18.12 3.94
N ASP A 222 -4.65 -19.17 3.98
CA ASP A 222 -4.24 -20.55 4.21
C ASP A 222 -3.91 -21.32 2.91
N ASP A 223 -3.98 -20.66 1.74
CA ASP A 223 -3.57 -21.29 0.48
C ASP A 223 -2.08 -21.67 0.54
N GLU A 224 -1.75 -22.88 0.09
CA GLU A 224 -0.38 -23.41 0.13
C GLU A 224 0.64 -22.47 -0.54
N TRP A 225 0.25 -21.78 -1.62
CA TRP A 225 1.10 -20.82 -2.27
C TRP A 225 1.24 -19.52 -1.47
N ALA A 226 0.17 -19.07 -0.81
CA ALA A 226 0.24 -17.89 0.07
C ALA A 226 1.19 -18.14 1.24
N VAL A 227 1.12 -19.33 1.84
CA VAL A 227 2.02 -19.73 2.93
C VAL A 227 3.47 -19.84 2.43
N SER A 228 3.68 -20.49 1.28
CA SER A 228 5.01 -20.65 0.66
C SER A 228 5.62 -19.31 0.30
N ASP A 229 4.89 -18.45 -0.39
CA ASP A 229 5.35 -17.14 -0.82
C ASP A 229 5.74 -16.26 0.37
N ARG A 230 4.93 -16.24 1.45
CA ARG A 230 5.26 -15.51 2.68
C ARG A 230 6.59 -15.96 3.27
N GLN A 231 6.84 -17.27 3.31
CA GLN A 231 8.11 -17.79 3.81
C GLN A 231 9.28 -17.38 2.93
N ILE A 232 9.14 -17.51 1.61
CA ILE A 232 10.18 -17.14 0.63
C ILE A 232 10.50 -15.64 0.73
N LEU A 233 9.48 -14.79 0.78
CA LEU A 233 9.65 -13.35 0.87
C LEU A 233 10.29 -12.93 2.20
N LYS A 234 9.88 -13.57 3.31
CA LYS A 234 10.50 -13.36 4.62
C LYS A 234 11.98 -13.71 4.62
N GLU A 235 12.35 -14.84 4.05
CA GLU A 235 13.76 -15.27 3.95
C GLU A 235 14.56 -14.35 3.02
N LYS A 236 13.98 -13.97 1.89
CA LYS A 236 14.63 -13.14 0.87
C LYS A 236 14.90 -11.72 1.34
N TRP A 237 13.91 -11.12 2.00
CA TRP A 237 13.94 -9.71 2.38
C TRP A 237 14.21 -9.47 3.87
N ASN A 238 14.27 -10.52 4.68
CA ASN A 238 14.40 -10.45 6.13
C ASN A 238 13.31 -9.56 6.78
N MET A 239 12.10 -9.63 6.24
CA MET A 239 10.93 -8.88 6.70
C MET A 239 9.75 -9.84 6.86
N ASN A 240 8.97 -9.67 7.92
CA ASN A 240 7.79 -10.51 8.15
C ASN A 240 6.66 -10.19 7.14
N TYR A 241 6.55 -8.94 6.76
CA TYR A 241 5.62 -8.41 5.77
C TYR A 241 6.15 -7.08 5.23
N PHE A 242 5.59 -6.63 4.13
CA PHE A 242 5.90 -5.34 3.53
C PHE A 242 4.74 -4.37 3.79
N ASN A 243 5.00 -3.35 4.55
CA ASN A 243 3.98 -2.34 4.81
C ASN A 243 4.10 -1.18 3.82
N ALA A 244 3.27 -1.20 2.80
CA ALA A 244 3.18 -0.12 1.80
C ALA A 244 2.03 0.86 2.07
N VAL A 245 1.22 0.60 3.11
CA VAL A 245 0.03 1.40 3.44
C VAL A 245 0.36 2.42 4.54
N PRO A 246 0.24 3.72 4.25
CA PRO A 246 0.48 4.74 5.27
C PRO A 246 -0.66 4.82 6.29
N ASN A 247 -0.33 5.18 7.52
CA ASN A 247 -1.32 5.57 8.52
C ASN A 247 -1.82 7.01 8.26
N ALA A 248 -2.63 7.17 7.20
CA ALA A 248 -3.12 8.48 6.76
C ALA A 248 -3.92 9.20 7.85
N GLY A 249 -4.61 8.47 8.74
CA GLY A 249 -5.31 9.04 9.88
C GLY A 249 -4.37 9.76 10.83
N LEU A 250 -3.27 9.10 11.23
CA LEU A 250 -2.23 9.68 12.07
C LEU A 250 -1.56 10.88 11.38
N LEU A 251 -1.20 10.72 10.11
CA LEU A 251 -0.51 11.77 9.36
C LEU A 251 -1.41 12.98 9.04
N SER A 252 -2.72 12.85 9.15
CA SER A 252 -3.67 13.96 8.97
C SER A 252 -3.58 15.05 10.06
N TYR A 253 -2.83 14.81 11.13
CA TYR A 253 -2.46 15.86 12.09
C TYR A 253 -1.44 16.87 11.53
N ILE A 254 -0.72 16.52 10.47
CA ILE A 254 0.14 17.46 9.75
C ILE A 254 -0.78 18.35 8.90
N THR A 255 -0.94 19.60 9.33
CA THR A 255 -1.88 20.56 8.72
C THR A 255 -1.19 21.79 8.14
N ASP A 256 0.13 21.74 8.00
CA ASP A 256 0.89 22.82 7.39
C ASP A 256 0.47 23.06 5.92
N PRO A 257 0.76 24.24 5.37
CA PRO A 257 0.63 24.45 3.93
C PRO A 257 1.44 23.43 3.13
N GLU A 258 0.91 22.96 1.98
CA GLU A 258 1.55 21.91 1.18
C GLU A 258 2.96 22.26 0.70
N ASP A 259 3.28 23.55 0.57
CA ASP A 259 4.61 24.06 0.20
C ASP A 259 5.54 24.34 1.38
N ALA A 260 5.10 24.11 2.62
CA ALA A 260 5.90 24.33 3.81
C ALA A 260 7.13 23.40 3.87
N PRO A 261 8.31 23.92 4.22
CA PRO A 261 9.53 23.13 4.36
C PRO A 261 9.58 22.46 5.76
N ILE A 262 8.63 21.59 6.05
CA ILE A 262 8.56 20.85 7.32
C ILE A 262 9.65 19.78 7.41
N ARG A 263 10.06 19.47 8.63
CA ARG A 263 10.97 18.37 8.94
C ARG A 263 10.25 17.30 9.74
N VAL A 264 10.24 16.09 9.22
CA VAL A 264 9.54 14.95 9.83
C VAL A 264 10.54 13.84 10.10
N LEU A 265 10.54 13.35 11.34
CA LEU A 265 11.27 12.17 11.76
C LEU A 265 10.26 11.07 12.07
N GLU A 266 10.43 9.89 11.51
CA GLU A 266 9.66 8.71 11.87
C GLU A 266 10.55 7.69 12.59
N ILE A 267 10.11 7.27 13.78
CA ILE A 267 10.72 6.21 14.56
C ILE A 267 10.03 4.90 14.25
N GLY A 268 10.78 3.86 13.86
CA GLY A 268 10.23 2.62 13.34
C GLY A 268 9.60 2.84 11.97
N CYS A 269 10.34 3.46 11.04
CA CYS A 269 9.76 3.87 9.76
C CYS A 269 9.51 2.72 8.78
N ASP A 270 9.89 1.48 9.12
CA ASP A 270 9.75 0.31 8.26
C ASP A 270 10.25 0.61 6.82
N CYS A 271 9.50 0.26 5.79
CA CYS A 271 9.82 0.56 4.39
C CYS A 271 9.52 2.02 3.97
N GLY A 272 9.08 2.88 4.89
CA GLY A 272 8.89 4.31 4.67
C GLY A 272 7.53 4.71 4.09
N ALA A 273 6.47 3.92 4.30
CA ALA A 273 5.14 4.23 3.77
C ALA A 273 4.59 5.58 4.26
N ASN A 274 4.73 5.85 5.55
CA ASN A 274 4.32 7.13 6.15
C ASN A 274 5.17 8.30 5.62
N LEU A 275 6.49 8.13 5.54
CA LEU A 275 7.40 9.14 4.99
C LEU A 275 7.07 9.43 3.52
N LEU A 276 6.71 8.40 2.75
CA LEU A 276 6.30 8.59 1.37
C LEU A 276 4.97 9.33 1.24
N TRP A 277 4.01 9.08 2.15
CA TRP A 277 2.77 9.85 2.20
C TRP A 277 3.05 11.34 2.45
N VAL A 278 3.95 11.65 3.40
CA VAL A 278 4.38 13.03 3.67
C VAL A 278 5.05 13.63 2.43
N LYS A 279 5.97 12.91 1.78
CA LYS A 279 6.66 13.37 0.56
C LYS A 279 5.70 13.71 -0.58
N ASN A 280 4.65 12.90 -0.76
CA ASN A 280 3.65 13.13 -1.79
C ASN A 280 2.82 14.40 -1.53
N ARG A 281 2.55 14.73 -0.27
CA ARG A 281 1.73 15.86 0.12
C ARG A 281 2.54 17.15 0.34
N TYR A 282 3.74 17.00 0.87
CA TYR A 282 4.66 18.10 1.22
C TYR A 282 5.97 17.95 0.45
N PRO A 283 6.02 18.40 -0.82
CA PRO A 283 7.17 18.15 -1.68
C PRO A 283 8.46 18.83 -1.21
N ASN A 284 8.37 19.86 -0.34
CA ASN A 284 9.49 20.56 0.27
C ASN A 284 9.90 19.99 1.64
N ALA A 285 9.25 18.92 2.10
CA ALA A 285 9.58 18.32 3.39
C ALA A 285 10.97 17.66 3.38
N GLU A 286 11.72 17.86 4.47
CA GLU A 286 12.92 17.09 4.78
C GLU A 286 12.51 15.88 5.65
N LEU A 287 12.74 14.68 5.16
CA LEU A 287 12.27 13.44 5.77
C LEU A 287 13.43 12.64 6.35
N TYR A 288 13.23 12.15 7.57
CA TYR A 288 14.19 11.35 8.32
C TYR A 288 13.48 10.11 8.88
N GLY A 289 14.21 9.00 8.98
CA GLY A 289 13.71 7.76 9.55
C GLY A 289 14.74 7.10 10.48
N VAL A 290 14.26 6.37 11.46
CA VAL A 290 15.03 5.41 12.24
C VAL A 290 14.37 4.06 12.11
N GLU A 291 15.12 3.04 11.70
CA GLU A 291 14.60 1.69 11.53
C GLU A 291 15.61 0.66 12.04
N ILE A 292 15.13 -0.31 12.82
CA ILE A 292 15.98 -1.36 13.41
C ILE A 292 16.28 -2.47 12.38
N ASN A 293 15.39 -2.72 11.44
CA ASN A 293 15.58 -3.71 10.39
C ASN A 293 16.35 -3.11 9.21
N PRO A 294 17.60 -3.54 8.96
CA PRO A 294 18.40 -2.96 7.87
C PRO A 294 17.77 -3.13 6.47
N SER A 295 17.02 -4.21 6.25
CA SER A 295 16.39 -4.47 4.94
C SER A 295 15.23 -3.52 4.65
N ALA A 296 14.42 -3.22 5.65
CA ALA A 296 13.35 -2.23 5.56
C ALA A 296 13.93 -0.82 5.42
N ALA A 297 14.93 -0.50 6.25
CA ALA A 297 15.64 0.78 6.21
C ALA A 297 16.25 1.09 4.82
N GLU A 298 16.80 0.08 4.13
CA GLU A 298 17.37 0.25 2.78
C GLU A 298 16.30 0.67 1.75
N ILE A 299 15.06 0.22 1.91
CA ILE A 299 13.93 0.63 1.07
C ILE A 299 13.52 2.06 1.42
N ALA A 300 13.36 2.36 2.70
CA ALA A 300 12.98 3.68 3.17
C ALA A 300 14.03 4.76 2.83
N ASP A 301 15.32 4.39 2.78
CA ASP A 301 16.42 5.31 2.41
C ASP A 301 16.34 5.79 0.95
N CYS A 302 15.58 5.09 0.10
CA CYS A 302 15.23 5.59 -1.24
C CYS A 302 14.22 6.77 -1.20
N ILE A 303 13.61 7.04 -0.05
CA ILE A 303 12.56 8.07 0.15
C ILE A 303 13.05 9.20 1.05
N ALA A 304 13.73 8.86 2.14
CA ALA A 304 14.11 9.73 3.25
C ALA A 304 15.57 9.48 3.66
N LYS A 305 16.11 10.26 4.58
CA LYS A 305 17.42 9.98 5.21
C LYS A 305 17.19 9.02 6.37
N VAL A 306 17.55 7.75 6.21
CA VAL A 306 17.27 6.72 7.21
C VAL A 306 18.53 6.31 7.97
N THR A 307 18.41 6.24 9.29
CA THR A 307 19.44 5.69 10.16
C THR A 307 19.02 4.30 10.62
N VAL A 308 19.86 3.31 10.31
CA VAL A 308 19.67 1.95 10.84
C VAL A 308 20.12 1.92 12.30
N GLY A 309 19.21 1.56 13.23
CA GLY A 309 19.58 1.47 14.63
C GLY A 309 18.37 1.31 15.55
N ASN A 310 18.67 1.01 16.81
CA ASN A 310 17.69 0.90 17.88
C ASN A 310 17.54 2.25 18.60
N ILE A 311 16.38 2.86 18.53
CA ILE A 311 16.08 4.14 19.16
C ILE A 311 16.24 4.08 20.70
N GLU A 312 16.04 2.92 21.30
CA GLU A 312 16.21 2.74 22.75
C GLU A 312 17.66 2.85 23.22
N GLU A 313 18.64 2.72 22.33
CA GLU A 313 20.05 2.96 22.66
C GLU A 313 20.36 4.45 22.88
N ARG A 314 19.47 5.34 22.43
CA ARG A 314 19.56 6.80 22.61
C ARG A 314 20.88 7.41 22.09
N GLN A 315 21.38 6.86 20.99
CA GLN A 315 22.66 7.26 20.37
C GLN A 315 22.47 7.88 18.99
N MET A 316 21.23 8.30 18.65
CA MET A 316 20.94 8.91 17.34
C MET A 316 21.52 10.32 17.26
N ASP A 317 22.18 10.62 16.16
CA ASP A 317 22.68 11.95 15.82
C ASP A 317 22.08 12.41 14.49
N PHE A 318 21.29 13.47 14.55
CA PHE A 318 20.69 14.11 13.39
C PHE A 318 21.43 15.39 12.98
N GLY A 319 22.68 15.58 13.43
CA GLY A 319 23.49 16.74 13.07
C GLY A 319 22.93 18.07 13.57
N GLY A 320 22.23 18.07 14.71
CA GLY A 320 21.60 19.26 15.28
C GLY A 320 20.29 19.67 14.58
N VAL A 321 19.72 18.82 13.74
CA VAL A 321 18.41 19.06 13.11
C VAL A 321 17.31 18.94 14.18
N ALA A 322 16.39 19.91 14.20
CA ALA A 322 15.16 19.87 14.98
C ALA A 322 13.96 19.68 14.06
N PHE A 323 12.96 18.91 14.55
CA PHE A 323 11.82 18.42 13.76
C PHE A 323 10.52 19.17 14.10
N ASP A 324 9.70 19.40 13.09
CA ASP A 324 8.32 19.87 13.25
C ASP A 324 7.43 18.74 13.77
N TYR A 325 7.67 17.52 13.28
CA TYR A 325 6.93 16.33 13.68
C TYR A 325 7.85 15.15 13.93
N ILE A 326 7.60 14.42 15.03
CA ILE A 326 8.19 13.11 15.28
C ILE A 326 7.06 12.10 15.35
N VAL A 327 7.12 11.07 14.50
CA VAL A 327 6.05 10.09 14.29
C VAL A 327 6.43 8.75 14.91
N PHE A 328 5.50 8.16 15.67
CA PHE A 328 5.56 6.80 16.20
C PHE A 328 4.31 6.05 15.70
N GLY A 329 4.43 5.37 14.57
CA GLY A 329 3.34 4.58 13.99
C GLY A 329 3.38 3.15 14.50
N ASP A 330 2.62 2.82 15.54
CA ASP A 330 2.58 1.49 16.15
C ASP A 330 3.99 1.01 16.60
N VAL A 331 4.64 1.79 17.43
CA VAL A 331 6.02 1.56 17.92
C VAL A 331 6.11 1.49 19.42
N LEU A 332 5.38 2.35 20.14
CA LEU A 332 5.55 2.51 21.60
C LEU A 332 5.24 1.22 22.37
N GLU A 333 4.32 0.42 21.90
CA GLU A 333 3.95 -0.88 22.46
C GLU A 333 5.03 -1.96 22.35
N HIS A 334 6.00 -1.76 21.46
CA HIS A 334 7.13 -2.68 21.24
C HIS A 334 8.39 -2.28 22.00
N LEU A 335 8.44 -1.05 22.57
CA LEU A 335 9.60 -0.55 23.28
C LEU A 335 9.64 -1.07 24.71
N ARG A 336 10.84 -1.28 25.26
CA ARG A 336 11.03 -1.66 26.67
C ARG A 336 10.86 -0.48 27.61
N ASP A 337 11.20 0.72 27.13
CA ASP A 337 11.12 1.98 27.86
C ASP A 337 10.51 3.07 26.97
N PRO A 338 9.17 3.01 26.73
CA PRO A 338 8.49 3.98 25.89
C PRO A 338 8.57 5.41 26.44
N GLU A 339 8.47 5.60 27.76
CA GLU A 339 8.58 6.92 28.41
C GLU A 339 9.97 7.53 28.23
N GLY A 340 11.01 6.74 28.44
CA GLY A 340 12.37 7.20 28.25
C GLY A 340 12.68 7.49 26.79
N THR A 341 12.10 6.73 25.85
CA THR A 341 12.25 6.98 24.42
C THR A 341 11.51 8.25 23.99
N LEU A 342 10.28 8.47 24.44
CA LEU A 342 9.54 9.71 24.20
C LEU A 342 10.29 10.93 24.76
N THR A 343 10.85 10.83 26.00
CA THR A 343 11.65 11.90 26.62
C THR A 343 12.89 12.21 25.80
N TYR A 344 13.56 11.17 25.29
CA TYR A 344 14.74 11.33 24.43
C TYR A 344 14.37 11.99 23.10
N CYS A 345 13.33 11.51 22.42
CA CYS A 345 12.91 12.03 21.13
C CYS A 345 12.33 13.45 21.24
N LYS A 346 11.67 13.80 22.34
CA LYS A 346 11.23 15.17 22.64
C LYS A 346 12.37 16.19 22.52
N GLY A 347 13.60 15.79 22.85
CA GLY A 347 14.79 16.64 22.73
C GLY A 347 15.15 17.05 21.30
N PHE A 348 14.57 16.38 20.29
CA PHE A 348 14.78 16.72 18.88
C PHE A 348 13.63 17.55 18.30
N LEU A 349 12.56 17.83 19.05
CA LEU A 349 11.48 18.70 18.59
C LEU A 349 11.89 20.16 18.49
N LYS A 350 11.34 20.88 17.52
CA LYS A 350 11.29 22.32 17.56
C LYS A 350 10.38 22.78 18.72
N GLU A 351 10.49 24.05 19.10
CA GLU A 351 9.70 24.64 20.20
C GLU A 351 8.18 24.43 20.04
N ASP A 352 7.67 24.54 18.80
CA ASP A 352 6.25 24.32 18.48
C ASP A 352 6.00 22.96 17.82
N GLY A 353 6.99 22.06 17.82
CA GLY A 353 6.90 20.74 17.19
C GLY A 353 5.97 19.79 17.94
N SER A 354 5.47 18.76 17.26
CA SER A 354 4.54 17.77 17.79
C SER A 354 5.07 16.33 17.67
N ILE A 355 4.75 15.52 18.67
CA ILE A 355 4.82 14.06 18.57
C ILE A 355 3.48 13.55 18.06
N LEU A 356 3.51 12.70 17.05
CA LEU A 356 2.35 11.98 16.53
C LEU A 356 2.52 10.49 16.85
N ALA A 357 1.57 9.88 17.53
CA ALA A 357 1.65 8.46 17.86
C ALA A 357 0.33 7.72 17.59
N SER A 358 0.41 6.52 17.00
CA SER A 358 -0.68 5.54 17.02
C SER A 358 -0.37 4.46 18.02
N ILE A 359 -1.33 4.10 18.86
CA ILE A 359 -1.15 3.18 19.99
C ILE A 359 -2.35 2.25 20.06
N PRO A 360 -2.15 0.91 20.00
CA PRO A 360 -3.22 -0.07 20.13
C PRO A 360 -3.92 0.01 21.49
N ASN A 361 -5.20 -0.24 21.50
CA ASN A 361 -6.03 -0.15 22.70
C ASN A 361 -6.37 -1.54 23.28
N LEU A 362 -5.79 -1.88 24.41
CA LEU A 362 -6.11 -3.12 25.11
C LEU A 362 -7.58 -3.18 25.56
N MET A 363 -8.22 -2.03 25.76
CA MET A 363 -9.59 -1.95 26.24
C MET A 363 -10.65 -2.14 25.15
N HIS A 364 -10.23 -2.44 23.92
CA HIS A 364 -11.15 -2.70 22.81
C HIS A 364 -12.10 -3.87 23.15
N VAL A 365 -13.36 -3.75 22.76
CA VAL A 365 -14.43 -4.70 23.10
C VAL A 365 -14.10 -6.15 22.74
N SER A 366 -13.37 -6.41 21.66
CA SER A 366 -12.96 -7.76 21.26
C SER A 366 -11.99 -8.38 22.28
N VAL A 367 -11.03 -7.62 22.79
CA VAL A 367 -10.05 -8.07 23.78
C VAL A 367 -10.74 -8.30 25.13
N VAL A 368 -11.55 -7.33 25.58
CA VAL A 368 -12.26 -7.43 26.87
C VAL A 368 -13.24 -8.62 26.86
N ARG A 369 -13.95 -8.82 25.75
CA ARG A 369 -14.85 -10.00 25.59
C ARG A 369 -14.05 -11.30 25.63
N GLY A 370 -12.91 -11.35 24.97
CA GLY A 370 -12.01 -12.50 25.04
C GLY A 370 -11.59 -12.82 26.48
N LEU A 371 -11.10 -11.81 27.20
CA LEU A 371 -10.65 -11.95 28.60
C LEU A 371 -11.75 -12.48 29.54
N ILE A 372 -12.97 -11.94 29.43
CA ILE A 372 -14.11 -12.39 30.25
C ILE A 372 -14.45 -13.86 29.95
N ASN A 373 -14.24 -14.31 28.70
CA ASN A 373 -14.45 -15.70 28.30
C ASN A 373 -13.20 -16.59 28.53
N GLY A 374 -12.17 -16.07 29.20
CA GLY A 374 -10.95 -16.82 29.53
C GLY A 374 -9.94 -16.92 28.37
N ASN A 375 -10.06 -16.07 27.36
CA ASN A 375 -9.19 -16.07 26.19
C ASN A 375 -8.28 -14.83 26.19
N PHE A 376 -6.97 -15.05 26.03
CA PHE A 376 -5.97 -14.01 25.72
C PHE A 376 -4.96 -14.65 24.77
N THR A 377 -5.36 -14.75 23.51
CA THR A 377 -4.58 -15.48 22.51
C THR A 377 -3.76 -14.48 21.70
N TYR A 378 -2.44 -14.66 21.73
CA TYR A 378 -1.55 -13.86 20.90
C TYR A 378 -1.72 -14.19 19.43
N GLU A 379 -1.70 -13.14 18.62
CA GLU A 379 -1.83 -13.17 17.18
C GLU A 379 -0.53 -12.73 16.51
N ASP A 380 -0.42 -12.87 15.20
CA ASP A 380 0.74 -12.38 14.44
C ASP A 380 0.63 -10.89 14.08
N ARG A 381 -0.54 -10.29 14.27
CA ARG A 381 -0.87 -8.86 14.06
C ARG A 381 -2.05 -8.45 14.92
N GLY A 382 -2.22 -7.14 15.10
CA GLY A 382 -3.40 -6.56 15.73
C GLY A 382 -3.20 -6.25 17.20
N LEU A 383 -4.29 -6.15 17.96
CA LEU A 383 -4.25 -5.67 19.35
C LEU A 383 -3.47 -6.59 20.30
N LEU A 384 -3.45 -7.88 20.00
CA LEU A 384 -2.74 -8.91 20.77
C LEU A 384 -1.54 -9.46 20.00
N ASP A 385 -0.89 -8.62 19.21
CA ASP A 385 0.36 -9.00 18.52
C ASP A 385 1.37 -9.54 19.55
N ARG A 386 1.96 -10.70 19.22
CA ARG A 386 2.91 -11.39 20.13
C ARG A 386 4.19 -10.61 20.39
N THR A 387 4.47 -9.57 19.62
CA THR A 387 5.62 -8.70 19.78
C THR A 387 5.33 -7.47 20.65
N HIS A 388 4.06 -7.23 21.02
CA HIS A 388 3.70 -6.21 21.98
C HIS A 388 4.20 -6.60 23.38
N ILE A 389 4.98 -5.76 23.99
CA ILE A 389 5.46 -5.93 25.37
C ILE A 389 4.78 -4.95 26.33
N HIS A 390 4.18 -3.89 25.81
CA HIS A 390 3.29 -2.99 26.56
C HIS A 390 1.89 -3.00 25.96
N PHE A 391 0.90 -2.93 26.84
CA PHE A 391 -0.51 -2.86 26.49
C PHE A 391 -1.12 -1.61 27.11
N PHE A 392 -1.61 -0.71 26.26
CA PHE A 392 -2.10 0.58 26.69
C PHE A 392 -3.63 0.65 26.74
N THR A 393 -4.14 1.34 27.76
CA THR A 393 -5.49 1.88 27.78
C THR A 393 -5.42 3.40 27.59
N TYR A 394 -6.54 4.05 27.40
CA TYR A 394 -6.59 5.51 27.28
C TYR A 394 -5.94 6.21 28.48
N LYS A 395 -6.20 5.70 29.71
CA LYS A 395 -5.61 6.26 30.95
C LYS A 395 -4.09 6.11 31.00
N GLU A 396 -3.58 4.97 30.57
CA GLU A 396 -2.12 4.74 30.55
C GLU A 396 -1.43 5.61 29.51
N ILE A 397 -2.07 5.86 28.36
CA ILE A 397 -1.56 6.81 27.36
C ILE A 397 -1.43 8.21 27.97
N LEU A 398 -2.47 8.70 28.63
CA LEU A 398 -2.43 10.01 29.30
C LEU A 398 -1.38 10.06 30.41
N SER A 399 -1.23 8.97 31.18
CA SER A 399 -0.21 8.87 32.24
C SER A 399 1.21 8.92 31.65
N MET A 400 1.47 8.19 30.57
CA MET A 400 2.75 8.18 29.86
C MET A 400 3.11 9.59 29.33
N LEU A 401 2.15 10.27 28.71
CA LEU A 401 2.36 11.64 28.22
C LEU A 401 2.68 12.60 29.39
N MET A 402 1.95 12.50 30.49
CA MET A 402 2.20 13.35 31.67
C MET A 402 3.59 13.10 32.27
N GLN A 403 4.02 11.85 32.37
CA GLN A 403 5.36 11.48 32.93
C GLN A 403 6.50 11.97 32.03
N THR A 404 6.26 12.10 30.74
CA THR A 404 7.25 12.59 29.75
C THR A 404 7.17 14.11 29.54
N GLU A 405 6.35 14.83 30.36
CA GLU A 405 6.07 16.26 30.15
C GLU A 405 5.59 16.61 28.77
N LEU A 406 4.78 15.73 28.21
CA LEU A 406 4.01 15.96 26.98
C LEU A 406 2.56 16.24 27.36
N GLU A 407 1.91 17.08 26.58
CA GLU A 407 0.48 17.39 26.69
C GLU A 407 -0.21 17.00 25.38
N ALA A 408 -1.25 16.20 25.49
CA ALA A 408 -2.08 15.85 24.32
C ALA A 408 -2.85 17.09 23.83
N GLU A 409 -2.61 17.51 22.62
CA GLU A 409 -3.43 18.54 21.95
C GLU A 409 -4.72 17.95 21.40
N GLU A 410 -4.62 16.77 20.78
CA GLU A 410 -5.74 16.05 20.23
C GLU A 410 -5.52 14.53 20.32
N ILE A 411 -6.58 13.80 20.65
CA ILE A 411 -6.59 12.32 20.61
C ILE A 411 -7.81 11.90 19.80
N ARG A 412 -7.58 11.17 18.69
CA ARG A 412 -8.61 10.56 17.86
C ARG A 412 -8.65 9.07 18.11
N MET A 413 -9.82 8.48 17.88
CA MET A 413 -10.04 7.04 17.99
C MET A 413 -10.29 6.47 16.61
N THR A 414 -9.61 5.38 16.26
CA THR A 414 -9.97 4.58 15.10
C THR A 414 -10.96 3.50 15.51
N SER A 415 -11.88 3.14 14.64
CA SER A 415 -12.88 2.10 14.91
C SER A 415 -13.11 1.26 13.65
N ASN A 416 -13.25 -0.04 13.84
CA ASN A 416 -13.59 -1.01 12.78
C ASN A 416 -15.11 -1.23 12.65
N GLY A 417 -15.91 -0.32 13.21
CA GLY A 417 -17.35 -0.45 13.31
C GLY A 417 -17.78 -1.01 14.67
N VAL A 418 -19.03 -0.79 15.02
CA VAL A 418 -19.62 -1.20 16.30
C VAL A 418 -20.90 -1.96 16.02
N SER A 419 -20.95 -3.25 16.37
CA SER A 419 -22.17 -4.06 16.24
C SER A 419 -23.18 -3.75 17.36
N PRO A 420 -24.48 -4.03 17.16
CA PRO A 420 -25.47 -3.94 18.24
C PRO A 420 -25.13 -4.83 19.42
N GLU A 421 -24.58 -6.03 19.18
CA GLU A 421 -24.15 -6.97 20.21
C GLU A 421 -22.98 -6.42 21.02
N ASP A 422 -22.06 -5.67 20.39
CA ASP A 422 -20.96 -5.02 21.10
C ASP A 422 -21.45 -3.92 22.02
N ARG A 423 -22.42 -3.11 21.58
CA ARG A 423 -23.02 -2.08 22.42
C ARG A 423 -23.75 -2.67 23.64
N GLU A 424 -24.54 -3.74 23.44
CA GLU A 424 -25.19 -4.41 24.56
C GLU A 424 -24.18 -4.96 25.57
N PHE A 425 -23.12 -5.60 25.08
CA PHE A 425 -22.05 -6.14 25.91
C PHE A 425 -21.34 -5.05 26.71
N VAL A 426 -20.96 -3.96 26.06
CA VAL A 426 -20.28 -2.80 26.69
C VAL A 426 -21.23 -2.14 27.71
N GLY A 427 -22.52 -1.99 27.40
CA GLY A 427 -23.50 -1.47 28.35
C GLY A 427 -23.54 -2.25 29.69
N ARG A 428 -23.52 -3.60 29.61
CA ARG A 428 -23.44 -4.44 30.81
C ARG A 428 -22.11 -4.30 31.56
N LEU A 429 -20.99 -4.12 30.85
CA LEU A 429 -19.68 -3.87 31.50
C LEU A 429 -19.68 -2.55 32.26
N MET A 430 -20.25 -1.52 31.69
CA MET A 430 -20.34 -0.21 32.33
C MET A 430 -21.17 -0.24 33.62
N GLU A 431 -22.20 -1.07 33.71
CA GLU A 431 -22.97 -1.29 34.95
C GLU A 431 -22.11 -1.86 36.11
N LEU A 432 -21.05 -2.59 35.74
CA LEU A 432 -20.12 -3.23 36.70
C LEU A 432 -18.86 -2.40 36.96
N SER A 433 -18.70 -1.27 36.30
CA SER A 433 -17.48 -0.45 36.34
C SER A 433 -17.82 1.00 36.72
N GLU A 434 -16.79 1.79 37.01
CA GLU A 434 -16.92 3.25 37.23
C GLU A 434 -16.78 4.04 35.91
N ILE A 435 -16.74 3.34 34.77
CA ILE A 435 -16.56 3.95 33.45
C ILE A 435 -17.88 4.54 32.99
N THR A 436 -17.87 5.81 32.64
CA THR A 436 -19.05 6.55 32.19
C THR A 436 -19.07 6.84 30.71
N ASP A 437 -17.95 6.62 29.99
CA ASP A 437 -17.81 6.79 28.54
C ASP A 437 -17.58 5.44 27.89
N GLU A 438 -18.46 5.07 26.94
CA GLU A 438 -18.35 3.81 26.20
C GLU A 438 -17.30 3.85 25.06
N ASN A 439 -16.94 5.03 24.56
CA ASN A 439 -16.09 5.19 23.39
C ASN A 439 -14.73 4.47 23.48
N PRO A 440 -14.03 4.45 24.61
CA PRO A 440 -12.78 3.70 24.73
C PRO A 440 -12.91 2.20 24.45
N PHE A 441 -14.10 1.59 24.62
CA PHE A 441 -14.30 0.17 24.30
C PHE A 441 -14.41 -0.08 22.79
N PHE A 442 -14.72 0.94 21.99
CA PHE A 442 -14.88 0.84 20.55
C PHE A 442 -13.68 1.39 19.78
N ALA A 443 -12.76 2.03 20.49
CA ALA A 443 -11.50 2.48 19.90
C ALA A 443 -10.58 1.27 19.65
N TYR A 444 -10.22 1.02 18.39
CA TYR A 444 -9.22 0.02 18.03
C TYR A 444 -7.80 0.52 18.36
N GLN A 445 -7.52 1.76 17.99
CA GLN A 445 -6.28 2.48 18.32
C GLN A 445 -6.60 3.91 18.72
N PHE A 446 -5.69 4.49 19.50
CA PHE A 446 -5.66 5.92 19.75
C PHE A 446 -4.59 6.58 18.88
N GLN A 447 -4.96 7.59 18.15
CA GLN A 447 -4.05 8.47 17.41
C GLN A 447 -3.89 9.75 18.22
N VAL A 448 -2.66 10.07 18.57
CA VAL A 448 -2.31 11.13 19.53
C VAL A 448 -1.46 12.17 18.83
N GLN A 449 -1.83 13.44 18.98
CA GLN A 449 -0.94 14.57 18.77
C GLN A 449 -0.60 15.19 20.14
N ALA A 450 0.69 15.26 20.45
CA ALA A 450 1.16 15.80 21.72
C ALA A 450 2.32 16.79 21.51
N LYS A 451 2.39 17.81 22.36
CA LYS A 451 3.47 18.83 22.41
C LYS A 451 4.21 18.80 23.72
N ALA A 452 5.43 19.31 23.70
CA ALA A 452 6.15 19.55 24.94
C ALA A 452 5.38 20.56 25.80
N LYS A 453 5.19 20.22 27.08
CA LYS A 453 4.55 21.12 28.04
C LYS A 453 5.39 22.39 28.18
N ARG A 454 4.78 23.55 27.94
CA ARG A 454 5.45 24.83 28.10
C ARG A 454 5.76 25.05 29.60
N ALA A 455 7.00 25.42 29.92
CA ALA A 455 7.32 25.87 31.27
C ALA A 455 6.52 27.17 31.54
N GLU A 456 5.74 27.16 32.63
CA GLU A 456 5.04 28.35 33.11
C GLU A 456 6.01 29.44 33.57
#